data_af955599b3425d85dfa6c8f1dba4b8a1
#
_entry.id   af955599b3425d85dfa6c8f1dba4b8a1
#
_cell.length_a   1.000
_cell.length_b   1.000
_cell.length_c   1.000
_cell.angle_alpha   90.00
_cell.angle_beta   90.00
_cell.angle_gamma   90.00
#
_symmetry.space_group_name_H-M   'P 1'
#
loop_
_entity.id
_entity.type
_entity.pdbx_description
1 polymer ?
#
loop_
_entity_poly.entity_id
_entity_poly.type
_entity_poly.pdbx_seq_one_letter_code
_entity_poly.pdbx_strand_id
1 'polypeptide(L)'
;MKRFIIAGTSSGFTLIELLVVIAIGGVLLTAIYELLNTNTKLYSSKENTMIMTQDLRAATDILIREIRMAGCNPTGAGGIGFQTNSDDRYNTDANSIRFTMDTDGDGATTSSNEDINYYLYTSGGIQKLGRRTSGAGSPEPVAEYVTNLAFTYYNAAGAVLTPPLSAADLGNIHAVDISITAETPKTDAITHVKKTHTMSTRVKIRNAGLE
;
A
#
# COMPACT_ATOMS: atom_id res chain seq x y z
N MET A 1 29.97 -54.14 62.57
CA MET A 1 29.54 -53.22 61.51
C MET A 1 30.28 -53.54 60.23
N LYS A 2 29.60 -54.17 59.21
CA LYS A 2 30.21 -54.49 57.93
C LYS A 2 29.89 -53.32 56.98
N ARG A 3 30.91 -52.57 56.54
CA ARG A 3 30.79 -51.56 55.51
C ARG A 3 30.69 -52.20 54.09
N PHE A 4 29.57 -52.04 53.45
CA PHE A 4 29.38 -52.42 52.06
C PHE A 4 30.01 -51.28 51.21
N ILE A 5 31.13 -51.59 50.54
CA ILE A 5 31.74 -50.72 49.56
C ILE A 5 31.11 -51.14 48.20
N ILE A 6 30.25 -50.27 47.66
CA ILE A 6 29.73 -50.45 46.31
C ILE A 6 30.85 -49.88 45.37
N ALA A 7 31.60 -50.84 44.78
CA ALA A 7 32.54 -50.51 43.73
C ALA A 7 31.72 -50.12 42.47
N GLY A 8 31.60 -48.82 42.21
CA GLY A 8 31.06 -48.31 40.96
C GLY A 8 32.01 -48.66 39.80
N THR A 9 31.60 -49.53 38.90
CA THR A 9 32.29 -49.79 37.64
C THR A 9 32.16 -48.57 36.75
N SER A 10 33.17 -47.71 36.66
CA SER A 10 33.29 -46.67 35.68
C SER A 10 33.61 -47.32 34.31
N SER A 11 32.58 -47.64 33.52
CA SER A 11 32.76 -48.03 32.14
C SER A 11 33.08 -46.76 31.33
N GLY A 12 34.26 -46.66 30.75
CA GLY A 12 34.63 -45.61 29.84
C GLY A 12 33.90 -45.77 28.50
N PHE A 13 33.62 -44.65 27.83
CA PHE A 13 33.03 -44.67 26.49
C PHE A 13 33.97 -45.31 25.46
N THR A 14 33.41 -46.11 24.58
CA THR A 14 34.12 -46.67 23.45
C THR A 14 34.25 -45.62 22.31
N LEU A 15 35.30 -45.71 21.48
CA LEU A 15 35.54 -44.83 20.34
C LEU A 15 34.37 -44.91 19.34
N ILE A 16 33.74 -46.09 19.20
CA ILE A 16 32.58 -46.25 18.29
C ILE A 16 31.33 -45.57 18.81
N GLU A 17 31.08 -45.56 20.12
CA GLU A 17 29.98 -44.82 20.71
C GLU A 17 30.12 -43.32 20.49
N LEU A 18 31.33 -42.76 20.63
CA LEU A 18 31.62 -41.37 20.33
C LEU A 18 31.37 -41.03 18.89
N LEU A 19 31.83 -41.88 17.95
CA LEU A 19 31.59 -41.70 16.51
C LEU A 19 30.09 -41.69 16.16
N VAL A 20 29.32 -42.62 16.72
CA VAL A 20 27.86 -42.69 16.48
C VAL A 20 27.15 -41.44 17.01
N VAL A 21 27.52 -40.98 18.22
CA VAL A 21 26.94 -39.77 18.82
C VAL A 21 27.21 -38.54 17.97
N ILE A 22 28.46 -38.38 17.46
CA ILE A 22 28.81 -37.24 16.58
C ILE A 22 28.05 -37.32 15.25
N ALA A 23 27.91 -38.50 14.66
CA ALA A 23 27.17 -38.71 13.43
C ALA A 23 25.69 -38.34 13.58
N ILE A 24 25.03 -38.85 14.62
CA ILE A 24 23.62 -38.50 14.91
C ILE A 24 23.48 -37.02 15.26
N GLY A 25 24.40 -36.48 16.08
CA GLY A 25 24.42 -35.05 16.42
C GLY A 25 24.55 -34.15 15.20
N GLY A 26 25.39 -34.51 14.22
CA GLY A 26 25.55 -33.79 12.96
C GLY A 26 24.26 -33.75 12.12
N VAL A 27 23.55 -34.89 12.03
CA VAL A 27 22.27 -34.96 11.33
C VAL A 27 21.21 -34.10 12.03
N LEU A 28 21.12 -34.16 13.35
CA LEU A 28 20.17 -33.36 14.12
C LEU A 28 20.45 -31.88 14.04
N LEU A 29 21.73 -31.45 14.07
CA LEU A 29 22.11 -30.06 13.94
C LEU A 29 21.77 -29.51 12.53
N THR A 30 21.96 -30.31 11.49
CA THR A 30 21.57 -29.94 10.14
C THR A 30 20.06 -29.73 10.02
N ALA A 31 19.25 -30.63 10.59
CA ALA A 31 17.80 -30.51 10.59
C ALA A 31 17.32 -29.27 11.36
N ILE A 32 17.92 -28.97 12.50
CA ILE A 32 17.62 -27.78 13.30
C ILE A 32 18.00 -26.51 12.51
N TYR A 33 19.16 -26.49 11.85
CA TYR A 33 19.59 -25.37 11.05
C TYR A 33 18.62 -25.06 9.89
N GLU A 34 18.20 -26.09 9.15
CA GLU A 34 17.21 -25.93 8.07
C GLU A 34 15.86 -25.41 8.59
N LEU A 35 15.40 -25.89 9.75
CA LEU A 35 14.19 -25.39 10.38
C LEU A 35 14.28 -23.89 10.75
N LEU A 36 15.40 -23.48 11.36
CA LEU A 36 15.63 -22.08 11.73
C LEU A 36 15.73 -21.19 10.49
N ASN A 37 16.44 -21.63 9.45
CA ASN A 37 16.57 -20.90 8.20
C ASN A 37 15.19 -20.71 7.52
N THR A 38 14.39 -21.75 7.47
CA THR A 38 13.04 -21.69 6.90
C THR A 38 12.14 -20.74 7.71
N ASN A 39 12.19 -20.82 9.04
CA ASN A 39 11.44 -19.90 9.90
C ASN A 39 11.85 -18.44 9.66
N THR A 40 13.15 -18.15 9.58
CA THR A 40 13.64 -16.79 9.31
C THR A 40 13.12 -16.25 7.99
N LYS A 41 13.13 -17.08 6.92
CA LYS A 41 12.58 -16.72 5.60
C LYS A 41 11.07 -16.45 5.68
N LEU A 42 10.31 -17.28 6.42
CA LEU A 42 8.87 -17.08 6.62
C LEU A 42 8.56 -15.78 7.36
N TYR A 43 9.30 -15.46 8.41
CA TYR A 43 9.12 -14.22 9.17
C TYR A 43 9.37 -12.99 8.29
N SER A 44 10.49 -12.97 7.56
CA SER A 44 10.81 -11.86 6.64
C SER A 44 9.73 -11.68 5.55
N SER A 45 9.22 -12.78 5.00
CA SER A 45 8.13 -12.75 4.02
C SER A 45 6.83 -12.16 4.59
N LYS A 46 6.46 -12.57 5.80
CA LYS A 46 5.26 -12.04 6.49
C LYS A 46 5.42 -10.56 6.82
N GLU A 47 6.58 -10.14 7.31
CA GLU A 47 6.90 -8.75 7.61
C GLU A 47 6.75 -7.85 6.39
N ASN A 48 7.36 -8.21 5.25
CA ASN A 48 7.23 -7.46 4.00
C ASN A 48 5.77 -7.33 3.53
N THR A 49 4.98 -8.41 3.68
CA THR A 49 3.56 -8.38 3.32
C THR A 49 2.75 -7.49 4.27
N MET A 50 3.08 -7.50 5.57
CA MET A 50 2.41 -6.69 6.57
C MET A 50 2.67 -5.19 6.32
N ILE A 51 3.92 -4.80 6.09
CA ILE A 51 4.31 -3.41 5.77
C ILE A 51 3.55 -2.95 4.53
N MET A 52 3.62 -3.69 3.42
CA MET A 52 2.89 -3.36 2.19
C MET A 52 1.38 -3.16 2.44
N THR A 53 0.76 -4.05 3.22
CA THR A 53 -0.68 -3.94 3.51
C THR A 53 -1.01 -2.73 4.38
N GLN A 54 -0.16 -2.39 5.35
CA GLN A 54 -0.34 -1.21 6.19
C GLN A 54 -0.19 0.08 5.38
N ASP A 55 0.82 0.16 4.51
CA ASP A 55 1.04 1.32 3.63
C ASP A 55 -0.15 1.52 2.68
N LEU A 56 -0.66 0.43 2.07
CA LEU A 56 -1.85 0.50 1.23
C LEU A 56 -3.09 0.97 1.98
N ARG A 57 -3.31 0.50 3.21
CA ARG A 57 -4.43 0.95 4.05
C ARG A 57 -4.31 2.44 4.35
N ALA A 58 -3.14 2.89 4.80
CA ALA A 58 -2.91 4.30 5.10
C ALA A 58 -3.13 5.17 3.86
N ALA A 59 -2.60 4.79 2.70
CA ALA A 59 -2.79 5.48 1.45
C ALA A 59 -4.27 5.54 1.05
N THR A 60 -4.97 4.42 1.13
CA THR A 60 -6.40 4.33 0.80
C THR A 60 -7.23 5.22 1.73
N ASP A 61 -6.94 5.25 3.03
CA ASP A 61 -7.64 6.08 4.00
C ASP A 61 -7.43 7.59 3.77
N ILE A 62 -6.24 7.98 3.32
CA ILE A 62 -5.95 9.37 2.93
C ILE A 62 -6.78 9.73 1.69
N LEU A 63 -6.72 8.91 0.62
CA LEU A 63 -7.50 9.13 -0.59
C LEU A 63 -9.00 9.24 -0.32
N ILE A 64 -9.56 8.32 0.47
CA ILE A 64 -10.98 8.32 0.84
C ILE A 64 -11.39 9.65 1.48
N ARG A 65 -10.60 10.11 2.44
CA ARG A 65 -10.91 11.35 3.17
C ARG A 65 -10.87 12.57 2.26
N GLU A 66 -9.85 12.68 1.42
CA GLU A 66 -9.67 13.83 0.54
C GLU A 66 -10.65 13.82 -0.63
N ILE A 67 -10.84 12.68 -1.31
CA ILE A 67 -11.81 12.56 -2.41
C ILE A 67 -13.24 12.85 -1.91
N ARG A 68 -13.57 12.46 -0.67
CA ARG A 68 -14.88 12.78 -0.07
C ARG A 68 -15.12 14.27 0.08
N MET A 69 -14.07 15.06 0.25
CA MET A 69 -14.10 16.52 0.36
C MET A 69 -14.04 17.25 -0.99
N ALA A 70 -13.84 16.53 -2.08
CA ALA A 70 -13.83 17.12 -3.42
C ALA A 70 -15.08 17.98 -3.64
N GLY A 71 -14.92 19.18 -4.22
CA GLY A 71 -16.00 20.10 -4.44
C GLY A 71 -16.54 20.79 -3.17
N CYS A 72 -15.84 20.74 -2.03
CA CYS A 72 -16.17 21.58 -0.88
C CYS A 72 -16.06 23.05 -1.27
N ASN A 73 -17.19 23.77 -1.20
CA ASN A 73 -17.31 25.13 -1.76
C ASN A 73 -18.27 25.96 -0.88
N PRO A 74 -17.82 26.43 0.29
CA PRO A 74 -18.66 27.19 1.20
C PRO A 74 -19.07 28.57 0.65
N THR A 75 -18.33 29.12 -0.30
CA THR A 75 -18.58 30.45 -0.90
C THR A 75 -19.45 30.39 -2.15
N GLY A 76 -19.66 29.21 -2.76
CA GLY A 76 -20.35 29.08 -4.03
C GLY A 76 -19.52 29.60 -5.24
N ALA A 77 -18.19 29.67 -5.11
CA ALA A 77 -17.31 30.10 -6.19
C ALA A 77 -17.31 29.06 -7.34
N GLY A 78 -17.27 29.51 -8.58
CA GLY A 78 -17.26 28.62 -9.74
C GLY A 78 -15.93 27.86 -9.89
N GLY A 79 -15.98 26.63 -10.47
CA GLY A 79 -14.78 25.88 -10.87
C GLY A 79 -14.13 25.05 -9.75
N ILE A 80 -14.83 24.82 -8.64
CA ILE A 80 -14.39 23.97 -7.53
C ILE A 80 -14.98 22.57 -7.71
N GLY A 81 -14.16 21.52 -7.63
CA GLY A 81 -14.57 20.14 -7.86
C GLY A 81 -13.52 19.35 -8.63
N PHE A 82 -13.95 18.32 -9.36
CA PHE A 82 -13.03 17.53 -10.19
C PHE A 82 -12.52 18.36 -11.36
N GLN A 83 -11.24 18.21 -11.68
CA GLN A 83 -10.54 19.04 -12.63
C GLN A 83 -9.90 18.22 -13.77
N THR A 84 -9.80 18.85 -14.94
CA THR A 84 -8.99 18.37 -16.06
C THR A 84 -7.81 19.30 -16.31
N ASN A 85 -6.76 18.77 -16.94
CA ASN A 85 -5.59 19.52 -17.37
C ASN A 85 -5.13 19.00 -18.74
N SER A 86 -4.37 19.79 -19.46
CA SER A 86 -3.73 19.38 -20.70
C SER A 86 -2.60 18.35 -20.52
N ASP A 87 -2.07 18.19 -19.31
CA ASP A 87 -1.13 17.11 -18.95
C ASP A 87 -1.92 15.97 -18.30
N ASP A 88 -1.94 14.80 -18.95
CA ASP A 88 -2.69 13.63 -18.52
C ASP A 88 -2.39 13.21 -17.08
N ARG A 89 -1.18 13.46 -16.58
CA ARG A 89 -0.78 13.16 -15.19
C ARG A 89 -1.51 14.01 -14.15
N TYR A 90 -2.01 15.19 -14.57
CA TYR A 90 -2.70 16.15 -13.69
C TYR A 90 -4.18 16.25 -14.03
N ASN A 91 -4.76 15.15 -14.46
CA ASN A 91 -6.12 15.07 -14.95
C ASN A 91 -6.97 14.14 -14.08
N THR A 92 -8.28 14.28 -14.15
CA THR A 92 -9.22 13.29 -13.65
C THR A 92 -9.48 12.28 -14.78
N ASP A 93 -8.85 11.09 -14.65
CA ASP A 93 -8.83 10.05 -15.67
C ASP A 93 -8.85 8.65 -15.02
N ALA A 94 -8.69 7.60 -15.82
CA ALA A 94 -8.69 6.20 -15.34
C ALA A 94 -7.57 5.90 -14.32
N ASN A 95 -6.40 6.57 -14.41
CA ASN A 95 -5.22 6.29 -13.59
C ASN A 95 -4.72 7.50 -12.78
N SER A 96 -5.41 8.61 -12.86
CA SER A 96 -5.13 9.82 -12.09
C SER A 96 -6.43 10.48 -11.68
N ILE A 97 -6.39 11.24 -10.58
CA ILE A 97 -7.54 12.00 -10.11
C ILE A 97 -7.07 13.35 -9.60
N ARG A 98 -7.69 14.43 -10.08
CA ARG A 98 -7.45 15.78 -9.61
C ARG A 98 -8.75 16.43 -9.20
N PHE A 99 -8.76 17.06 -8.06
CA PHE A 99 -9.92 17.78 -7.55
C PHE A 99 -9.48 18.98 -6.72
N THR A 100 -10.38 19.94 -6.66
CA THR A 100 -10.20 21.14 -5.85
C THR A 100 -11.27 21.23 -4.76
N MET A 101 -10.95 21.96 -3.71
CA MET A 101 -11.84 22.27 -2.59
C MET A 101 -11.45 23.65 -2.05
N ASP A 102 -12.40 24.40 -1.54
CA ASP A 102 -12.17 25.65 -0.80
C ASP A 102 -12.33 25.31 0.70
N THR A 103 -11.21 25.25 1.42
CA THR A 103 -11.20 24.81 2.83
C THR A 103 -11.13 25.98 3.80
N ASP A 104 -10.64 27.11 3.36
CA ASP A 104 -10.52 28.34 4.17
C ASP A 104 -11.64 29.35 3.92
N GLY A 105 -12.48 29.15 2.88
CA GLY A 105 -13.66 29.95 2.60
C GLY A 105 -13.34 31.28 1.91
N ASP A 106 -12.21 31.38 1.22
CA ASP A 106 -11.83 32.59 0.48
C ASP A 106 -12.35 32.61 -0.98
N GLY A 107 -12.96 31.53 -1.44
CA GLY A 107 -13.50 31.38 -2.79
C GLY A 107 -12.46 31.04 -3.85
N ALA A 108 -11.21 30.81 -3.47
CA ALA A 108 -10.13 30.37 -4.35
C ALA A 108 -9.73 28.92 -4.05
N THR A 109 -8.84 28.38 -4.85
CA THR A 109 -8.28 27.01 -4.67
C THR A 109 -6.75 27.05 -4.78
N THR A 110 -6.17 28.17 -4.33
CA THR A 110 -4.73 28.44 -4.43
C THR A 110 -3.97 28.13 -3.15
N SER A 111 -4.67 27.99 -2.04
CA SER A 111 -4.08 27.63 -0.75
C SER A 111 -3.56 26.19 -0.74
N SER A 112 -2.64 25.90 0.18
CA SER A 112 -2.12 24.55 0.31
C SER A 112 -3.24 23.56 0.65
N ASN A 113 -3.22 22.40 0.00
CA ASN A 113 -4.22 21.34 0.14
C ASN A 113 -5.62 21.63 -0.45
N GLU A 114 -5.76 22.61 -1.31
CA GLU A 114 -7.01 22.92 -1.99
C GLU A 114 -7.08 22.43 -3.43
N ASP A 115 -5.95 22.24 -4.08
CA ASP A 115 -5.83 21.58 -5.38
C ASP A 115 -4.97 20.32 -5.20
N ILE A 116 -5.60 19.17 -5.24
CA ILE A 116 -4.98 17.88 -4.94
C ILE A 116 -5.03 16.99 -6.18
N ASN A 117 -3.89 16.37 -6.46
CA ASN A 117 -3.76 15.40 -7.54
C ASN A 117 -3.07 14.13 -7.05
N TYR A 118 -3.65 12.97 -7.41
CA TYR A 118 -3.08 11.65 -7.17
C TYR A 118 -2.77 10.95 -8.47
N TYR A 119 -1.57 10.43 -8.62
CA TYR A 119 -1.11 9.68 -9.78
C TYR A 119 0.11 8.81 -9.46
N LEU A 120 0.44 7.88 -10.34
CA LEU A 120 1.65 7.08 -10.22
C LEU A 120 2.85 7.81 -10.83
N TYR A 121 3.97 7.78 -10.13
CA TYR A 121 5.25 8.30 -10.63
C TYR A 121 6.40 7.39 -10.21
N THR A 122 7.53 7.47 -10.91
CA THR A 122 8.73 6.69 -10.59
C THR A 122 9.80 7.61 -10.03
N SER A 123 10.36 7.22 -8.89
CA SER A 123 11.48 7.92 -8.26
C SER A 123 12.43 6.89 -7.64
N GLY A 124 13.73 7.01 -7.94
CA GLY A 124 14.74 6.04 -7.50
C GLY A 124 14.51 4.62 -8.03
N GLY A 125 13.90 4.46 -9.20
CA GLY A 125 13.57 3.15 -9.77
C GLY A 125 12.37 2.44 -9.14
N ILE A 126 11.67 3.10 -8.21
CA ILE A 126 10.49 2.57 -7.51
C ILE A 126 9.26 3.32 -8.00
N GLN A 127 8.21 2.60 -8.37
CA GLN A 127 6.91 3.18 -8.68
C GLN A 127 6.16 3.49 -7.37
N LYS A 128 5.63 4.70 -7.28
CA LYS A 128 5.00 5.26 -6.07
C LYS A 128 3.67 5.88 -6.41
N LEU A 129 2.75 5.83 -5.47
CA LEU A 129 1.57 6.66 -5.46
C LEU A 129 1.96 8.05 -4.92
N GLY A 130 1.81 9.07 -5.75
CA GLY A 130 2.12 10.45 -5.42
C GLY A 130 0.88 11.25 -5.10
N ARG A 131 0.99 12.13 -4.11
CA ARG A 131 0.07 13.22 -3.81
C ARG A 131 0.75 14.54 -4.15
N ARG A 132 0.14 15.33 -5.00
CA ARG A 132 0.63 16.67 -5.35
C ARG A 132 -0.41 17.70 -4.94
N THR A 133 0.04 18.81 -4.39
CA THR A 133 -0.80 19.95 -4.04
C THR A 133 -0.47 21.16 -4.90
N SER A 134 -1.34 22.17 -4.88
CA SER A 134 -1.10 23.45 -5.54
C SER A 134 0.27 24.02 -5.18
N GLY A 135 1.01 24.50 -6.19
CA GLY A 135 2.34 25.09 -5.99
C GLY A 135 3.48 24.11 -5.71
N ALA A 136 3.21 22.82 -5.49
CA ALA A 136 4.26 21.83 -5.27
C ALA A 136 4.97 21.46 -6.58
N GLY A 137 6.30 21.45 -6.57
CA GLY A 137 7.11 21.07 -7.73
C GLY A 137 7.08 19.56 -7.99
N SER A 138 7.18 18.75 -6.94
CA SER A 138 7.23 17.28 -6.98
C SER A 138 6.13 16.67 -6.12
N PRO A 139 5.60 15.48 -6.49
CA PRO A 139 4.64 14.79 -5.67
C PRO A 139 5.28 14.24 -4.40
N GLU A 140 4.53 14.24 -3.31
CA GLU A 140 4.89 13.57 -2.07
C GLU A 140 4.50 12.08 -2.16
N PRO A 141 5.35 11.14 -1.77
CA PRO A 141 5.03 9.73 -1.80
C PRO A 141 4.01 9.38 -0.69
N VAL A 142 2.90 8.78 -1.08
CA VAL A 142 1.85 8.30 -0.16
C VAL A 142 2.00 6.79 0.07
N ALA A 143 2.37 6.05 -0.97
CA ALA A 143 2.72 4.64 -0.87
C ALA A 143 3.81 4.30 -1.91
N GLU A 144 4.66 3.34 -1.56
CA GLU A 144 5.70 2.84 -2.45
C GLU A 144 5.36 1.45 -3.02
N TYR A 145 6.06 1.05 -4.06
CA TYR A 145 5.87 -0.23 -4.76
C TYR A 145 4.44 -0.43 -5.29
N VAL A 146 3.77 0.67 -5.65
CA VAL A 146 2.42 0.62 -6.22
C VAL A 146 2.54 0.32 -7.71
N THR A 147 1.96 -0.80 -8.13
CA THR A 147 2.03 -1.28 -9.52
C THR A 147 0.83 -0.87 -10.36
N ASN A 148 -0.31 -0.58 -9.72
CA ASN A 148 -1.51 -0.13 -10.42
C ASN A 148 -2.33 0.80 -9.54
N LEU A 149 -2.89 1.84 -10.19
CA LEU A 149 -3.87 2.77 -9.64
C LEU A 149 -4.98 2.90 -10.67
N ALA A 150 -6.22 2.68 -10.26
CA ALA A 150 -7.36 2.79 -11.16
C ALA A 150 -8.55 3.48 -10.47
N PHE A 151 -9.21 4.33 -11.22
CA PHE A 151 -10.42 5.05 -10.81
C PHE A 151 -11.57 4.73 -11.76
N THR A 152 -12.76 4.52 -11.21
CA THR A 152 -14.01 4.41 -11.96
C THR A 152 -15.00 5.38 -11.36
N TYR A 153 -15.60 6.20 -12.21
CA TYR A 153 -16.47 7.31 -11.81
C TYR A 153 -17.93 6.95 -12.03
N TYR A 154 -18.80 7.41 -11.15
CA TYR A 154 -20.24 7.14 -11.20
C TYR A 154 -21.03 8.43 -11.02
N ASN A 155 -22.09 8.59 -11.80
CA ASN A 155 -23.05 9.67 -11.63
C ASN A 155 -24.08 9.37 -10.52
N ALA A 156 -25.01 10.30 -10.26
CA ALA A 156 -26.06 10.17 -9.25
C ALA A 156 -26.97 8.94 -9.46
N ALA A 157 -27.19 8.51 -10.71
CA ALA A 157 -27.97 7.32 -11.05
C ALA A 157 -27.18 6.02 -10.91
N GLY A 158 -25.87 6.09 -10.56
CA GLY A 158 -24.99 4.93 -10.47
C GLY A 158 -24.47 4.42 -11.83
N ALA A 159 -24.67 5.18 -12.91
CA ALA A 159 -24.09 4.88 -14.21
C ALA A 159 -22.61 5.26 -14.25
N VAL A 160 -21.81 4.43 -14.94
CA VAL A 160 -20.37 4.67 -15.10
C VAL A 160 -20.13 5.83 -16.06
N LEU A 161 -19.26 6.75 -15.66
CA LEU A 161 -18.70 7.80 -16.48
C LEU A 161 -17.34 7.32 -17.01
N THR A 162 -17.20 7.26 -18.33
CA THR A 162 -16.01 6.66 -18.97
C THR A 162 -15.01 7.75 -19.37
N PRO A 163 -13.75 7.72 -18.89
CA PRO A 163 -12.72 8.64 -19.35
C PRO A 163 -12.43 8.50 -20.87
N PRO A 164 -12.04 9.61 -21.54
CA PRO A 164 -11.82 10.95 -21.01
C PRO A 164 -13.11 11.66 -20.63
N LEU A 165 -13.15 12.23 -19.40
CA LEU A 165 -14.33 12.90 -18.87
C LEU A 165 -14.50 14.30 -19.44
N SER A 166 -15.70 14.63 -19.91
CA SER A 166 -16.06 16.00 -20.30
C SER A 166 -16.25 16.89 -19.06
N ALA A 167 -16.28 18.22 -19.26
CA ALA A 167 -16.58 19.15 -18.17
C ALA A 167 -17.94 18.87 -17.52
N ALA A 168 -18.93 18.43 -18.30
CA ALA A 168 -20.24 18.04 -17.79
C ALA A 168 -20.17 16.75 -16.96
N ASP A 169 -19.32 15.78 -17.36
CA ASP A 169 -19.13 14.53 -16.61
C ASP A 169 -18.46 14.81 -15.26
N LEU A 170 -17.49 15.73 -15.22
CA LEU A 170 -16.79 16.10 -13.97
C LEU A 170 -17.74 16.65 -12.91
N GLY A 171 -18.68 17.52 -13.29
CA GLY A 171 -19.73 18.04 -12.39
C GLY A 171 -20.73 16.96 -11.95
N ASN A 172 -20.84 15.87 -12.70
CA ASN A 172 -21.77 14.77 -12.42
C ASN A 172 -21.13 13.60 -11.63
N ILE A 173 -19.88 13.71 -11.18
CA ILE A 173 -19.26 12.65 -10.36
C ILE A 173 -19.86 12.65 -8.95
N HIS A 174 -20.57 11.59 -8.59
CA HIS A 174 -21.17 11.38 -7.27
C HIS A 174 -20.47 10.29 -6.45
N ALA A 175 -19.79 9.36 -7.12
CA ALA A 175 -19.01 8.33 -6.45
C ALA A 175 -17.80 7.94 -7.31
N VAL A 176 -16.74 7.49 -6.62
CA VAL A 176 -15.49 7.03 -7.25
C VAL A 176 -15.13 5.68 -6.64
N ASP A 177 -14.93 4.67 -7.48
CA ASP A 177 -14.25 3.45 -7.08
C ASP A 177 -12.74 3.66 -7.23
N ILE A 178 -12.01 3.33 -6.19
CA ILE A 178 -10.57 3.40 -6.13
C ILE A 178 -10.05 1.97 -6.06
N SER A 179 -9.09 1.63 -6.90
CA SER A 179 -8.37 0.35 -6.84
C SER A 179 -6.87 0.61 -6.87
N ILE A 180 -6.17 0.17 -5.82
CA ILE A 180 -4.74 0.33 -5.68
C ILE A 180 -4.11 -1.05 -5.52
N THR A 181 -3.13 -1.38 -6.36
CA THR A 181 -2.34 -2.61 -6.25
C THR A 181 -0.90 -2.27 -5.93
N ALA A 182 -0.35 -2.90 -4.91
CA ALA A 182 1.07 -2.81 -4.60
C ALA A 182 1.71 -4.20 -4.54
N GLU A 183 3.02 -4.23 -4.64
CA GLU A 183 3.84 -5.43 -4.51
C GLU A 183 4.81 -5.31 -3.32
N THR A 184 5.28 -6.44 -2.82
CA THR A 184 6.32 -6.42 -1.78
C THR A 184 7.63 -5.85 -2.30
N PRO A 185 8.39 -5.08 -1.48
CA PRO A 185 9.67 -4.50 -1.91
C PRO A 185 10.70 -5.56 -2.31
N LYS A 186 10.64 -6.73 -1.67
CA LYS A 186 11.55 -7.86 -1.92
C LYS A 186 10.79 -9.06 -2.43
N THR A 187 11.47 -9.84 -3.25
CA THR A 187 11.02 -11.17 -3.67
C THR A 187 10.94 -12.10 -2.45
N ASP A 188 9.87 -12.85 -2.37
CA ASP A 188 9.68 -13.86 -1.31
C ASP A 188 10.78 -14.92 -1.40
N ALA A 189 11.45 -15.20 -0.27
CA ALA A 189 12.61 -16.09 -0.24
C ALA A 189 12.26 -17.59 -0.43
N ILE A 190 10.95 -17.92 -0.43
CA ILE A 190 10.45 -19.30 -0.59
C ILE A 190 9.85 -19.49 -1.98
N THR A 191 8.96 -18.57 -2.38
CA THR A 191 8.24 -18.67 -3.67
C THR A 191 8.99 -18.02 -4.83
N HIS A 192 10.04 -17.24 -4.55
CA HIS A 192 10.85 -16.50 -5.51
C HIS A 192 10.05 -15.50 -6.38
N VAL A 193 8.88 -15.07 -5.92
CA VAL A 193 8.06 -14.05 -6.57
C VAL A 193 7.70 -12.95 -5.58
N LYS A 194 7.47 -11.75 -6.07
CA LYS A 194 6.91 -10.68 -5.26
C LYS A 194 5.43 -10.96 -5.01
N LYS A 195 4.98 -10.72 -3.79
CA LYS A 195 3.57 -10.80 -3.45
C LYS A 195 2.88 -9.49 -3.78
N THR A 196 1.69 -9.58 -4.34
CA THR A 196 0.85 -8.41 -4.66
C THR A 196 -0.38 -8.39 -3.76
N HIS A 197 -0.87 -7.20 -3.47
CA HIS A 197 -2.14 -7.00 -2.78
C HIS A 197 -2.90 -5.85 -3.43
N THR A 198 -4.20 -6.04 -3.64
CA THR A 198 -5.09 -5.02 -4.19
C THR A 198 -6.11 -4.62 -3.13
N MET A 199 -6.25 -3.32 -2.93
CA MET A 199 -7.33 -2.73 -2.15
C MET A 199 -8.26 -1.98 -3.07
N SER A 200 -9.56 -2.23 -2.93
CA SER A 200 -10.60 -1.54 -3.69
C SER A 200 -11.69 -1.04 -2.75
N THR A 201 -12.14 0.18 -2.98
CA THR A 201 -13.19 0.81 -2.19
C THR A 201 -13.99 1.80 -3.01
N ARG A 202 -15.25 2.03 -2.63
CA ARG A 202 -16.10 3.08 -3.21
C ARG A 202 -16.24 4.24 -2.26
N VAL A 203 -16.00 5.44 -2.78
CA VAL A 203 -16.15 6.70 -2.05
C VAL A 203 -17.31 7.48 -2.65
N LYS A 204 -18.26 7.92 -1.81
CA LYS A 204 -19.29 8.87 -2.21
C LYS A 204 -18.78 10.29 -1.93
N ILE A 205 -18.96 11.18 -2.89
CA ILE A 205 -18.61 12.59 -2.76
C ILE A 205 -19.64 13.27 -1.87
N ARG A 206 -19.15 14.00 -0.87
CA ARG A 206 -20.04 14.66 0.12
C ARG A 206 -20.75 15.86 -0.48
N ASN A 207 -20.06 16.58 -1.35
CA ASN A 207 -20.49 17.88 -1.87
C ASN A 207 -21.04 17.80 -3.31
N ALA A 208 -21.27 16.60 -3.84
CA ALA A 208 -21.83 16.42 -5.18
C ALA A 208 -23.26 16.95 -5.23
N GLY A 209 -23.56 17.85 -6.20
CA GLY A 209 -24.90 18.40 -6.41
C GLY A 209 -25.33 19.48 -5.42
N LEU A 210 -24.39 20.14 -4.73
CA LEU A 210 -24.65 21.29 -3.85
C LEU A 210 -24.43 22.64 -4.55
N GLU A 211 -24.41 22.67 -5.88
CA GLU A 211 -24.35 23.91 -6.70
C GLU A 211 -25.70 24.59 -6.76
#